data_5a4dfbe220bfe52277e5b8fe3ce50e98
#
_entry.id   5a4dfbe220bfe52277e5b8fe3ce50e98
#
_cell.length_a   1.000
_cell.length_b   1.000
_cell.length_c   1.000
_cell.angle_alpha   90.00
_cell.angle_beta   90.00
_cell.angle_gamma   90.00
#
_symmetry.space_group_name_H-M   'P 1'
#
loop_
_entity.id
_entity.type
_entity.pdbx_description
1 polymer ?
#
loop_
_entity_poly.entity_id
_entity_poly.type
_entity_poly.pdbx_seq_one_letter_code
_entity_poly.pdbx_strand_id
1 'polypeptide(L)'
;MKKALILMFMAAVSCGHNKYSWEADLQYRLGVDFCRTREEVKEYITKYIPDVTDAQIDAWTASGKLESMQIDGKTMYFRNAAPNLFRIDKECKAIKGGENTGLSGEYVVDAENLPEILATADRDGQATIAAPKRMRVKYTLVVDADAVPDGKTVRCWLPYPRADVDRQKDVKFIRATAKAASDHLFFTETTDSELIKFAPENYSHSTLYMEIPAVKGQPVTFTEEFEFTSYGEYFRNLEDRVQPYDKTTALYKTYTAEREKHIIFTPRLKEIADSLTAGIDNPYLQAKAIFTWIDGNFPWA
;
A
#
# COMPACT_ATOMS: atom_id res chain seq x y z
N MET A 1 -18.46 27.29 43.76
CA MET A 1 -17.56 27.70 42.72
C MET A 1 -16.19 27.05 42.94
N LYS A 2 -15.92 25.95 42.27
CA LYS A 2 -14.57 25.32 42.31
C LYS A 2 -14.01 25.44 40.90
N LYS A 3 -12.97 26.28 40.73
CA LYS A 3 -12.26 26.46 39.46
C LYS A 3 -11.36 25.23 39.26
N ALA A 4 -11.60 24.47 38.20
CA ALA A 4 -10.71 23.42 37.76
C ALA A 4 -9.44 24.06 37.17
N LEU A 5 -8.30 23.74 37.74
CA LEU A 5 -6.98 24.15 37.27
C LEU A 5 -6.57 23.19 36.13
N ILE A 6 -6.66 23.64 34.89
CA ILE A 6 -6.10 22.92 33.74
C ILE A 6 -4.58 23.15 33.76
N LEU A 7 -3.83 22.15 34.19
CA LEU A 7 -2.38 22.13 34.04
C LEU A 7 -2.02 21.89 32.56
N MET A 8 -1.70 22.95 31.87
CA MET A 8 -1.13 22.91 30.54
C MET A 8 0.36 22.58 30.67
N PHE A 9 0.77 21.34 30.44
CA PHE A 9 2.16 20.98 30.31
C PHE A 9 2.70 21.55 28.99
N MET A 10 3.30 22.75 29.04
CA MET A 10 4.18 23.19 28.01
C MET A 10 5.50 22.41 28.12
N ALA A 11 5.65 21.36 27.30
CA ALA A 11 6.94 20.75 27.12
C ALA A 11 7.85 21.76 26.42
N ALA A 12 8.90 22.21 27.12
CA ALA A 12 9.95 23.01 26.56
C ALA A 12 10.58 22.24 25.38
N VAL A 13 10.44 22.79 24.17
CA VAL A 13 11.14 22.29 22.99
C VAL A 13 12.62 22.62 23.16
N SER A 14 13.36 21.71 23.75
CA SER A 14 14.81 21.67 23.65
C SER A 14 15.14 21.27 22.22
N CYS A 15 15.94 22.08 21.51
CA CYS A 15 16.55 21.75 20.24
C CYS A 15 17.64 20.67 20.41
N GLY A 16 17.23 19.48 20.83
CA GLY A 16 18.00 18.27 20.72
C GLY A 16 17.36 17.42 19.60
N HIS A 17 18.12 16.83 18.75
CA HIS A 17 17.65 15.85 17.78
C HIS A 17 16.86 14.78 18.56
N ASN A 18 15.53 14.85 18.53
CA ASN A 18 14.69 13.85 19.17
C ASN A 18 15.00 12.53 18.48
N LYS A 19 15.74 11.66 19.19
CA LYS A 19 16.00 10.31 18.70
C LYS A 19 14.66 9.62 18.53
N TYR A 20 14.42 9.03 17.36
CA TYR A 20 13.22 8.27 17.08
C TYR A 20 13.04 7.16 18.15
N SER A 21 11.85 7.07 18.70
CA SER A 21 11.44 5.99 19.60
C SER A 21 10.29 5.23 18.95
N TRP A 22 10.53 3.98 18.60
CA TRP A 22 9.52 3.11 18.04
C TRP A 22 8.38 2.83 19.03
N GLU A 23 8.67 2.82 20.33
CA GLU A 23 7.67 2.62 21.36
C GLU A 23 6.68 3.80 21.41
N ALA A 24 7.19 5.02 21.34
CA ALA A 24 6.35 6.21 21.32
C ALA A 24 5.54 6.29 20.00
N ASP A 25 6.13 5.93 18.88
CA ASP A 25 5.44 5.86 17.58
C ASP A 25 4.37 4.76 17.57
N LEU A 26 4.66 3.61 18.16
CA LEU A 26 3.69 2.53 18.33
C LEU A 26 2.47 2.98 19.15
N GLN A 27 2.70 3.59 20.32
CA GLN A 27 1.59 4.10 21.15
C GLN A 27 0.74 5.14 20.42
N TYR A 28 1.38 6.04 19.70
CA TYR A 28 0.67 6.99 18.85
C TYR A 28 -0.17 6.30 17.78
N ARG A 29 0.40 5.33 17.05
CA ARG A 29 -0.29 4.58 16.01
C ARG A 29 -1.46 3.76 16.53
N LEU A 30 -1.30 3.11 17.67
CA LEU A 30 -2.39 2.36 18.29
C LEU A 30 -3.60 3.25 18.55
N GLY A 31 -3.40 4.48 19.05
CA GLY A 31 -4.48 5.44 19.27
C GLY A 31 -5.11 5.97 17.97
N VAL A 32 -4.34 6.06 16.87
CA VAL A 32 -4.85 6.48 15.55
C VAL A 32 -5.59 5.34 14.84
N ASP A 33 -5.06 4.14 14.91
CA ASP A 33 -5.56 2.99 14.16
C ASP A 33 -6.73 2.30 14.87
N PHE A 34 -6.69 2.17 16.21
CA PHE A 34 -7.76 1.59 17.02
C PHE A 34 -8.57 2.70 17.70
N CYS A 35 -9.27 3.48 16.91
CA CYS A 35 -9.96 4.69 17.35
C CYS A 35 -11.51 4.58 17.35
N ARG A 36 -12.07 3.43 16.93
CA ARG A 36 -13.52 3.25 16.87
C ARG A 36 -14.06 2.58 18.11
N THR A 37 -15.21 3.07 18.59
CA THR A 37 -15.99 2.44 19.65
C THR A 37 -16.87 1.33 19.10
N ARG A 38 -17.42 0.48 19.99
CA ARG A 38 -18.41 -0.54 19.63
C ARG A 38 -19.66 0.08 18.98
N GLU A 39 -20.10 1.20 19.50
CA GLU A 39 -21.29 1.92 19.03
C GLU A 39 -21.09 2.42 17.59
N GLU A 40 -19.94 3.02 17.29
CA GLU A 40 -19.61 3.48 15.93
C GLU A 40 -19.52 2.32 14.93
N VAL A 41 -18.93 1.18 15.34
CA VAL A 41 -18.88 -0.05 14.53
C VAL A 41 -20.30 -0.57 14.28
N LYS A 42 -21.13 -0.65 15.32
CA LYS A 42 -22.52 -1.09 15.21
C LYS A 42 -23.34 -0.16 14.30
N GLU A 43 -23.19 1.15 14.45
CA GLU A 43 -23.85 2.15 13.60
C GLU A 43 -23.50 1.95 12.11
N TYR A 44 -22.21 1.69 11.81
CA TYR A 44 -21.81 1.41 10.43
C TYR A 44 -22.45 0.12 9.90
N ILE A 45 -22.43 -0.97 10.67
CA ILE A 45 -22.99 -2.26 10.27
C ILE A 45 -24.50 -2.19 10.07
N THR A 46 -25.20 -1.46 10.91
CA THR A 46 -26.68 -1.26 10.85
C THR A 46 -27.14 -0.67 9.50
N LYS A 47 -26.27 0.06 8.79
CA LYS A 47 -26.58 0.58 7.44
C LYS A 47 -26.86 -0.53 6.42
N TYR A 48 -26.29 -1.71 6.63
CA TYR A 48 -26.41 -2.87 5.73
C TYR A 48 -27.15 -4.03 6.37
N ILE A 49 -27.08 -4.15 7.70
CA ILE A 49 -27.75 -5.18 8.52
C ILE A 49 -28.55 -4.46 9.61
N PRO A 50 -29.79 -4.00 9.31
CA PRO A 50 -30.56 -3.17 10.23
C PRO A 50 -30.85 -3.81 11.60
N ASP A 51 -30.95 -5.14 11.65
CA ASP A 51 -31.26 -5.95 12.81
C ASP A 51 -30.01 -6.62 13.44
N VAL A 52 -28.81 -6.08 13.19
CA VAL A 52 -27.57 -6.59 13.76
C VAL A 52 -27.65 -6.65 15.29
N THR A 53 -27.34 -7.83 15.82
CA THR A 53 -27.38 -8.09 17.27
C THR A 53 -25.99 -7.89 17.91
N ASP A 54 -25.98 -7.63 19.21
CA ASP A 54 -24.72 -7.56 19.97
C ASP A 54 -23.97 -8.89 19.97
N ALA A 55 -24.68 -10.01 19.97
CA ALA A 55 -24.08 -11.34 19.88
C ALA A 55 -23.34 -11.56 18.56
N GLN A 56 -23.83 -11.02 17.44
CA GLN A 56 -23.12 -11.08 16.16
C GLN A 56 -21.84 -10.24 16.20
N ILE A 57 -21.90 -9.03 16.77
CA ILE A 57 -20.72 -8.18 16.93
C ILE A 57 -19.67 -8.88 17.81
N ASP A 58 -20.11 -9.51 18.91
CA ASP A 58 -19.20 -10.26 19.79
C ASP A 58 -18.56 -11.45 19.07
N ALA A 59 -19.32 -12.19 18.27
CA ALA A 59 -18.81 -13.31 17.48
C ALA A 59 -17.79 -12.85 16.43
N TRP A 60 -18.06 -11.77 15.71
CA TRP A 60 -17.10 -11.20 14.75
C TRP A 60 -15.85 -10.64 15.43
N THR A 61 -16.01 -10.04 16.62
CA THR A 61 -14.86 -9.57 17.42
C THR A 61 -14.02 -10.73 17.91
N ALA A 62 -14.65 -11.79 18.46
CA ALA A 62 -13.95 -12.97 18.95
C ALA A 62 -13.23 -13.74 17.85
N SER A 63 -13.78 -13.74 16.63
CA SER A 63 -13.16 -14.41 15.47
C SER A 63 -12.11 -13.53 14.76
N GLY A 64 -11.87 -12.28 15.22
CA GLY A 64 -10.95 -11.34 14.58
C GLY A 64 -11.47 -10.68 13.30
N LYS A 65 -12.69 -11.00 12.85
CA LYS A 65 -13.32 -10.38 11.66
C LYS A 65 -13.65 -8.90 11.87
N LEU A 66 -13.93 -8.51 13.11
CA LEU A 66 -13.90 -7.13 13.58
C LEU A 66 -12.61 -6.94 14.39
N GLU A 67 -11.58 -6.45 13.72
CA GLU A 67 -10.27 -6.24 14.32
C GLU A 67 -10.36 -5.26 15.49
N SER A 68 -9.91 -5.70 16.67
CA SER A 68 -10.03 -4.93 17.90
C SER A 68 -8.84 -5.13 18.81
N MET A 69 -8.63 -4.20 19.72
CA MET A 69 -7.57 -4.21 20.73
C MET A 69 -8.05 -3.63 22.04
N GLN A 70 -7.48 -4.09 23.16
CA GLN A 70 -7.69 -3.47 24.46
C GLN A 70 -6.77 -2.25 24.61
N ILE A 71 -7.35 -1.06 24.75
CA ILE A 71 -6.63 0.20 24.99
C ILE A 71 -7.26 0.84 26.22
N ASP A 72 -6.45 1.08 27.25
CA ASP A 72 -6.88 1.67 28.53
C ASP A 72 -8.13 0.98 29.14
N GLY A 73 -8.14 -0.37 29.05
CA GLY A 73 -9.23 -1.20 29.59
C GLY A 73 -10.53 -1.17 28.78
N LYS A 74 -10.55 -0.58 27.58
CA LYS A 74 -11.68 -0.58 26.67
C LYS A 74 -11.35 -1.34 25.38
N THR A 75 -12.33 -2.05 24.84
CA THR A 75 -12.21 -2.65 23.52
C THR A 75 -12.38 -1.54 22.47
N MET A 76 -11.30 -1.23 21.78
CA MET A 76 -11.28 -0.30 20.65
C MET A 76 -11.14 -1.09 19.36
N TYR A 77 -11.81 -0.64 18.32
CA TYR A 77 -11.80 -1.28 17.01
C TYR A 77 -10.93 -0.50 16.03
N PHE A 78 -10.31 -1.26 15.14
CA PHE A 78 -9.58 -0.67 14.02
C PHE A 78 -10.47 0.28 13.22
N ARG A 79 -9.92 1.39 12.78
CA ARG A 79 -10.68 2.46 12.09
C ARG A 79 -11.53 1.98 10.91
N ASN A 80 -11.08 0.92 10.23
CA ASN A 80 -11.77 0.29 9.10
C ASN A 80 -12.35 -1.10 9.44
N ALA A 81 -12.43 -1.50 10.71
CA ALA A 81 -12.92 -2.83 11.09
C ALA A 81 -14.30 -3.14 10.50
N ALA A 82 -15.26 -2.20 10.59
CA ALA A 82 -16.59 -2.41 10.06
C ALA A 82 -16.65 -2.44 8.51
N PRO A 83 -15.99 -1.55 7.74
CA PRO A 83 -15.83 -1.72 6.30
C PRO A 83 -15.16 -3.02 5.89
N ASN A 84 -14.11 -3.44 6.62
CA ASN A 84 -13.36 -4.66 6.33
C ASN A 84 -14.20 -5.91 6.56
N LEU A 85 -15.08 -5.95 7.56
CA LEU A 85 -16.02 -7.04 7.78
C LEU A 85 -16.78 -7.41 6.50
N PHE A 86 -17.26 -6.38 5.76
CA PHE A 86 -17.98 -6.57 4.50
C PHE A 86 -17.10 -6.97 3.31
N ARG A 87 -15.80 -7.08 3.51
CA ARG A 87 -14.84 -7.57 2.50
C ARG A 87 -14.41 -9.00 2.79
N ILE A 88 -14.19 -9.33 4.08
CA ILE A 88 -13.59 -10.60 4.51
C ILE A 88 -14.64 -11.65 4.95
N ASP A 89 -15.78 -11.24 5.49
CA ASP A 89 -16.85 -12.16 5.86
C ASP A 89 -17.76 -12.45 4.66
N LYS A 90 -17.94 -13.72 4.31
CA LYS A 90 -18.69 -14.15 3.12
C LYS A 90 -20.15 -13.72 3.14
N GLU A 91 -20.80 -13.81 4.30
CA GLU A 91 -22.23 -13.46 4.45
C GLU A 91 -22.41 -11.95 4.39
N CYS A 92 -21.58 -11.18 5.13
CA CYS A 92 -21.59 -9.74 5.10
C CYS A 92 -21.27 -9.20 3.70
N LYS A 93 -20.30 -9.80 3.00
CA LYS A 93 -19.97 -9.44 1.61
C LYS A 93 -21.16 -9.65 0.67
N ALA A 94 -21.89 -10.75 0.81
CA ALA A 94 -23.08 -11.02 0.01
C ALA A 94 -24.20 -10.00 0.29
N ILE A 95 -24.41 -9.59 1.55
CA ILE A 95 -25.42 -8.61 1.94
C ILE A 95 -25.11 -7.23 1.33
N LYS A 96 -23.87 -6.81 1.32
CA LYS A 96 -23.44 -5.53 0.72
C LYS A 96 -23.60 -5.50 -0.80
N GLY A 97 -24.02 -6.63 -1.39
CA GLY A 97 -24.43 -6.70 -2.80
C GLY A 97 -23.27 -6.81 -3.76
N GLY A 98 -22.13 -7.31 -3.34
CA GLY A 98 -21.02 -7.51 -4.27
C GLY A 98 -20.73 -6.26 -5.11
N GLU A 99 -21.03 -5.07 -4.58
CA GLU A 99 -20.64 -3.83 -5.23
C GLU A 99 -19.18 -4.01 -5.61
N ASN A 100 -18.97 -4.02 -6.90
CA ASN A 100 -17.68 -4.24 -7.50
C ASN A 100 -16.75 -3.13 -6.99
N THR A 101 -16.12 -3.36 -5.86
CA THR A 101 -15.18 -2.41 -5.25
C THR A 101 -13.90 -2.30 -6.08
N GLY A 102 -13.94 -2.71 -7.35
CA GLY A 102 -12.81 -2.80 -8.26
C GLY A 102 -11.82 -3.92 -7.91
N LEU A 103 -12.01 -4.57 -6.75
CA LEU A 103 -11.16 -5.65 -6.24
C LEU A 103 -11.90 -7.00 -6.17
N SER A 104 -13.17 -7.06 -6.58
CA SER A 104 -13.97 -8.29 -6.58
C SER A 104 -13.88 -9.09 -7.88
N GLY A 105 -13.07 -8.68 -8.82
CA GLY A 105 -12.65 -9.59 -9.87
C GLY A 105 -11.80 -10.65 -9.18
N GLU A 106 -12.22 -11.92 -9.20
CA GLU A 106 -11.21 -12.96 -9.20
C GLU A 106 -10.11 -12.44 -10.11
N TYR A 107 -8.90 -12.27 -9.58
CA TYR A 107 -7.74 -11.99 -10.41
C TYR A 107 -7.47 -13.24 -11.25
N VAL A 108 -8.33 -13.48 -12.21
CA VAL A 108 -8.17 -14.49 -13.27
C VAL A 108 -7.01 -14.09 -14.19
N VAL A 109 -6.48 -12.89 -13.99
CA VAL A 109 -5.45 -12.29 -14.86
C VAL A 109 -4.29 -13.24 -15.11
N ASP A 110 -3.89 -14.00 -14.13
CA ASP A 110 -2.71 -14.84 -14.27
C ASP A 110 -3.04 -16.30 -14.60
N ALA A 111 -4.28 -16.73 -14.39
CA ALA A 111 -4.68 -18.10 -14.68
C ALA A 111 -4.59 -18.43 -16.18
N GLU A 112 -4.88 -17.48 -17.05
CA GLU A 112 -4.78 -17.67 -18.51
C GLU A 112 -3.33 -17.73 -19.00
N ASN A 113 -2.42 -16.96 -18.37
CA ASN A 113 -1.02 -16.86 -18.80
C ASN A 113 -0.10 -17.81 -18.02
N LEU A 114 -0.53 -18.27 -16.85
CA LEU A 114 0.27 -19.12 -15.99
C LEU A 114 0.80 -20.39 -16.69
N PRO A 115 -0.01 -21.15 -17.49
CA PRO A 115 0.50 -22.31 -18.19
C PRO A 115 1.64 -21.96 -19.18
N GLU A 116 1.58 -20.85 -19.89
CA GLU A 116 2.64 -20.42 -20.81
C GLU A 116 3.91 -20.03 -20.03
N ILE A 117 3.77 -19.29 -18.93
CA ILE A 117 4.89 -18.89 -18.07
C ILE A 117 5.58 -20.12 -17.49
N LEU A 118 4.80 -21.08 -16.96
CA LEU A 118 5.33 -22.31 -16.38
C LEU A 118 6.04 -23.17 -17.43
N ALA A 119 5.44 -23.36 -18.61
CA ALA A 119 6.03 -24.14 -19.69
C ALA A 119 7.37 -23.52 -20.17
N THR A 120 7.48 -22.20 -20.19
CA THR A 120 8.72 -21.50 -20.54
C THR A 120 9.75 -21.67 -19.44
N ALA A 121 9.37 -21.51 -18.18
CA ALA A 121 10.26 -21.72 -17.03
C ALA A 121 10.75 -23.17 -16.93
N ASP A 122 9.90 -24.16 -17.25
CA ASP A 122 10.26 -25.57 -17.30
C ASP A 122 11.37 -25.85 -18.31
N ARG A 123 11.28 -25.21 -19.48
CA ARG A 123 12.25 -25.39 -20.56
C ARG A 123 13.64 -24.88 -20.19
N ASP A 124 13.74 -23.69 -19.59
CA ASP A 124 15.00 -22.97 -19.45
C ASP A 124 15.63 -23.13 -18.06
N GLY A 125 14.86 -23.48 -17.03
CA GLY A 125 15.33 -23.69 -15.65
C GLY A 125 15.88 -22.42 -14.97
N GLN A 126 15.70 -21.25 -15.59
CA GLN A 126 16.17 -19.96 -15.09
C GLN A 126 15.00 -18.97 -14.94
N ALA A 127 15.31 -17.73 -14.51
CA ALA A 127 14.34 -16.66 -14.52
C ALA A 127 13.83 -16.46 -15.95
N THR A 128 12.52 -16.48 -16.12
CA THR A 128 11.88 -16.48 -17.44
C THR A 128 10.81 -15.42 -17.48
N ILE A 129 10.80 -14.65 -18.54
CA ILE A 129 9.72 -13.76 -18.89
C ILE A 129 8.92 -14.35 -20.05
N ALA A 130 7.58 -14.33 -19.98
CA ALA A 130 6.69 -14.91 -20.96
C ALA A 130 5.33 -14.18 -20.99
N ALA A 131 4.42 -14.61 -21.84
CA ALA A 131 3.06 -14.13 -21.92
C ALA A 131 2.97 -12.60 -22.05
N PRO A 132 3.54 -11.98 -23.11
CA PRO A 132 3.51 -10.53 -23.29
C PRO A 132 2.08 -10.02 -23.44
N LYS A 133 1.75 -8.97 -22.67
CA LYS A 133 0.48 -8.22 -22.81
C LYS A 133 0.78 -6.76 -23.08
N ARG A 134 0.37 -6.26 -24.25
CA ARG A 134 0.44 -4.83 -24.54
C ARG A 134 -0.69 -4.12 -23.85
N MET A 135 -0.34 -3.08 -23.11
CA MET A 135 -1.28 -2.26 -22.35
C MET A 135 -1.21 -0.81 -22.82
N ARG A 136 -2.36 -0.15 -22.83
CA ARG A 136 -2.47 1.29 -22.90
C ARG A 136 -3.19 1.77 -21.65
N VAL A 137 -2.55 2.66 -20.92
CA VAL A 137 -3.05 3.18 -19.63
C VAL A 137 -3.28 4.67 -19.77
N LYS A 138 -4.43 5.11 -19.25
CA LYS A 138 -4.73 6.52 -19.04
C LYS A 138 -5.11 6.71 -17.58
N TYR A 139 -4.26 7.40 -16.84
CA TYR A 139 -4.58 7.87 -15.49
C TYR A 139 -5.23 9.24 -15.55
N THR A 140 -6.25 9.44 -14.71
CA THR A 140 -6.83 10.75 -14.46
C THR A 140 -7.00 10.91 -12.96
N LEU A 141 -6.39 11.94 -12.40
CA LEU A 141 -6.53 12.32 -11.00
C LEU A 141 -7.18 13.69 -10.92
N VAL A 142 -8.23 13.79 -10.13
CA VAL A 142 -8.96 15.04 -9.90
C VAL A 142 -8.80 15.44 -8.44
N VAL A 143 -8.36 16.67 -8.22
CA VAL A 143 -8.36 17.34 -6.92
C VAL A 143 -9.59 18.24 -6.89
N ASP A 144 -10.43 18.10 -5.88
CA ASP A 144 -11.68 18.86 -5.78
C ASP A 144 -11.43 20.37 -5.75
N ALA A 145 -12.41 21.11 -6.25
CA ALA A 145 -12.38 22.57 -6.21
C ALA A 145 -12.19 23.06 -4.76
N ASP A 146 -11.35 24.07 -4.60
CA ASP A 146 -11.03 24.70 -3.31
C ASP A 146 -10.39 23.77 -2.24
N ALA A 147 -10.01 22.54 -2.60
CA ALA A 147 -9.23 21.67 -1.71
C ALA A 147 -7.81 22.23 -1.44
N VAL A 148 -7.31 23.05 -2.35
CA VAL A 148 -6.05 23.81 -2.21
C VAL A 148 -6.36 25.29 -2.39
N PRO A 149 -5.81 26.19 -1.55
CA PRO A 149 -6.04 27.62 -1.67
C PRO A 149 -5.62 28.18 -3.04
N ASP A 150 -6.36 29.20 -3.52
CA ASP A 150 -6.13 29.89 -4.77
C ASP A 150 -4.67 30.31 -4.97
N GLY A 151 -4.12 30.06 -6.14
CA GLY A 151 -2.74 30.36 -6.50
C GLY A 151 -1.67 29.49 -5.85
N LYS A 152 -2.04 28.54 -4.98
CA LYS A 152 -1.08 27.58 -4.41
C LYS A 152 -0.82 26.43 -5.37
N THR A 153 0.42 25.95 -5.42
CA THR A 153 0.83 24.86 -6.31
C THR A 153 0.28 23.53 -5.84
N VAL A 154 -0.45 22.85 -6.71
CA VAL A 154 -0.82 21.45 -6.59
C VAL A 154 0.22 20.60 -7.29
N ARG A 155 0.79 19.63 -6.59
CA ARG A 155 1.81 18.70 -7.10
C ARG A 155 1.25 17.32 -7.23
N CYS A 156 1.57 16.65 -8.34
CA CYS A 156 1.06 15.32 -8.65
C CYS A 156 2.20 14.41 -9.10
N TRP A 157 2.23 13.19 -8.57
CA TRP A 157 3.09 12.10 -9.01
C TRP A 157 2.19 10.94 -9.43
N LEU A 158 2.15 10.64 -10.73
CA LEU A 158 1.40 9.52 -11.27
C LEU A 158 2.32 8.33 -11.53
N PRO A 159 1.85 7.09 -11.35
CA PRO A 159 2.66 5.89 -11.60
C PRO A 159 3.02 5.78 -13.08
N TYR A 160 4.29 5.60 -13.38
CA TYR A 160 4.79 5.41 -14.75
C TYR A 160 5.56 4.07 -14.85
N PRO A 161 5.49 3.34 -15.98
CA PRO A 161 6.19 2.06 -16.10
C PRO A 161 7.71 2.23 -16.02
N ARG A 162 8.36 1.23 -15.48
CA ARG A 162 9.83 1.15 -15.40
C ARG A 162 10.37 0.53 -16.69
N ALA A 163 11.15 1.28 -17.46
CA ALA A 163 11.80 0.79 -18.68
C ALA A 163 13.06 -0.06 -18.41
N ASP A 164 13.59 0.00 -17.18
CA ASP A 164 14.81 -0.66 -16.73
C ASP A 164 14.60 -2.08 -16.17
N VAL A 165 13.37 -2.61 -16.21
CA VAL A 165 13.06 -3.97 -15.74
C VAL A 165 12.60 -4.89 -16.87
N ASP A 166 12.99 -6.17 -16.79
CA ASP A 166 12.71 -7.12 -17.86
C ASP A 166 11.23 -7.40 -18.08
N ARG A 167 10.43 -7.30 -17.05
CA ARG A 167 8.97 -7.52 -17.15
C ARG A 167 8.16 -6.34 -17.70
N GLN A 168 8.79 -5.21 -18.00
CA GLN A 168 8.13 -4.03 -18.61
C GLN A 168 8.99 -3.54 -19.77
N LYS A 169 8.49 -3.70 -21.00
CA LYS A 169 9.20 -3.35 -22.24
C LYS A 169 8.34 -2.42 -23.11
N ASP A 170 8.96 -1.87 -24.13
CA ASP A 170 8.30 -1.03 -25.14
C ASP A 170 7.52 0.13 -24.54
N VAL A 171 8.07 0.71 -23.47
CA VAL A 171 7.44 1.84 -22.79
C VAL A 171 7.39 3.03 -23.74
N LYS A 172 6.18 3.53 -24.00
CA LYS A 172 5.93 4.66 -24.89
C LYS A 172 5.06 5.69 -24.18
N PHE A 173 5.60 6.84 -23.91
CA PHE A 173 4.84 8.00 -23.49
C PHE A 173 3.94 8.47 -24.64
N ILE A 174 2.69 8.84 -24.35
CA ILE A 174 1.74 9.37 -25.34
C ILE A 174 1.49 10.84 -25.07
N ARG A 175 1.00 11.18 -23.85
CA ARG A 175 0.73 12.56 -23.48
C ARG A 175 0.53 12.72 -21.98
N ALA A 176 0.68 13.97 -21.53
CA ALA A 176 0.28 14.41 -20.20
C ALA A 176 -0.44 15.76 -20.25
N THR A 177 -1.35 15.96 -19.30
CA THR A 177 -2.06 17.22 -19.13
C THR A 177 -2.18 17.59 -17.64
N ALA A 178 -2.10 18.87 -17.35
CA ALA A 178 -2.48 19.44 -16.06
C ALA A 178 -3.42 20.61 -16.34
N LYS A 179 -4.59 20.64 -15.70
CA LYS A 179 -5.64 21.62 -15.91
C LYS A 179 -6.24 22.08 -14.59
N ALA A 180 -6.33 23.40 -14.38
CA ALA A 180 -7.06 24.02 -13.27
C ALA A 180 -8.22 24.91 -13.76
N ALA A 181 -8.05 25.60 -14.90
CA ALA A 181 -9.09 26.39 -15.59
C ALA A 181 -8.81 26.37 -17.09
N SER A 182 -9.65 26.99 -17.88
CA SER A 182 -9.48 26.99 -19.35
C SER A 182 -8.19 27.68 -19.80
N ASP A 183 -7.77 28.71 -19.10
CA ASP A 183 -6.52 29.46 -19.29
C ASP A 183 -5.30 28.88 -18.52
N HIS A 184 -5.55 27.90 -17.65
CA HIS A 184 -4.55 27.11 -16.93
C HIS A 184 -4.58 25.67 -17.38
N LEU A 185 -4.34 25.45 -18.66
CA LEU A 185 -4.23 24.14 -19.30
C LEU A 185 -2.82 23.96 -19.88
N PHE A 186 -2.10 22.98 -19.36
CA PHE A 186 -0.82 22.54 -19.88
C PHE A 186 -0.96 21.17 -20.51
N PHE A 187 -0.26 20.98 -21.63
CA PHE A 187 -0.35 19.76 -22.43
C PHE A 187 1.00 19.45 -23.08
N THR A 188 1.36 18.18 -23.14
CA THR A 188 2.55 17.72 -23.84
C THR A 188 2.35 16.32 -24.41
N GLU A 189 2.93 16.06 -25.59
CA GLU A 189 3.06 14.73 -26.22
C GLU A 189 4.52 14.28 -26.30
N THR A 190 5.43 15.01 -25.70
CA THR A 190 6.86 14.69 -25.66
C THR A 190 7.37 14.56 -24.24
N THR A 191 8.36 13.69 -24.04
CA THR A 191 9.05 13.52 -22.77
C THR A 191 10.02 14.69 -22.46
N ASP A 192 10.43 15.41 -23.48
CA ASP A 192 11.28 16.61 -23.37
C ASP A 192 10.38 17.87 -23.24
N SER A 193 9.80 18.03 -22.07
CA SER A 193 8.89 19.14 -21.75
C SER A 193 9.13 19.63 -20.33
N GLU A 194 9.13 20.95 -20.14
CA GLU A 194 9.22 21.57 -18.82
C GLU A 194 7.99 21.28 -17.93
N LEU A 195 6.88 20.87 -18.52
CA LEU A 195 5.65 20.51 -17.81
C LEU A 195 5.81 19.25 -16.97
N ILE A 196 6.60 18.28 -17.41
CA ILE A 196 6.70 16.96 -16.79
C ILE A 196 8.13 16.65 -16.37
N LYS A 197 8.26 15.84 -15.30
CA LYS A 197 9.54 15.28 -14.87
C LYS A 197 9.34 13.81 -14.56
N PHE A 198 10.20 12.95 -15.10
CA PHE A 198 10.23 11.54 -14.74
C PHE A 198 11.13 11.32 -13.54
N ALA A 199 10.80 10.29 -12.75
CA ALA A 199 11.72 9.83 -11.72
C ALA A 199 13.07 9.46 -12.35
N PRO A 200 14.19 9.72 -11.65
CA PRO A 200 15.51 9.30 -12.13
C PRO A 200 15.57 7.79 -12.36
N GLU A 201 16.35 7.35 -13.33
CA GLU A 201 16.65 5.94 -13.56
C GLU A 201 17.25 5.29 -12.30
N ASN A 202 17.07 3.99 -12.14
CA ASN A 202 17.53 3.17 -11.00
C ASN A 202 16.83 3.43 -9.65
N TYR A 203 15.73 4.18 -9.61
CA TYR A 203 14.88 4.22 -8.43
C TYR A 203 13.88 3.05 -8.44
N SER A 204 13.47 2.63 -7.24
CA SER A 204 12.50 1.52 -7.08
C SER A 204 11.11 1.84 -7.63
N HIS A 205 10.77 3.12 -7.77
CA HIS A 205 9.51 3.60 -8.35
C HIS A 205 9.79 4.50 -9.53
N SER A 206 9.02 4.33 -10.60
CA SER A 206 8.99 5.28 -11.71
C SER A 206 7.69 6.06 -11.64
N THR A 207 7.79 7.38 -11.72
CA THR A 207 6.65 8.30 -11.66
C THR A 207 6.82 9.42 -12.67
N LEU A 208 5.70 9.93 -13.14
CA LEU A 208 5.62 11.18 -13.88
C LEU A 208 5.13 12.27 -12.92
N TYR A 209 5.92 13.33 -12.76
CA TYR A 209 5.61 14.49 -11.95
C TYR A 209 5.08 15.62 -12.78
N MET A 210 4.02 16.27 -12.28
CA MET A 210 3.44 17.51 -12.81
C MET A 210 3.08 18.46 -11.68
N GLU A 211 3.05 19.76 -11.95
CA GLU A 211 2.51 20.74 -11.01
C GLU A 211 1.78 21.87 -11.73
N ILE A 212 0.76 22.46 -11.07
CA ILE A 212 -0.02 23.58 -11.57
C ILE A 212 -0.58 24.39 -10.40
N PRO A 213 -0.72 25.73 -10.51
CA PRO A 213 -1.44 26.51 -9.51
C PRO A 213 -2.92 26.15 -9.46
N ALA A 214 -3.48 26.07 -8.24
CA ALA A 214 -4.92 25.97 -8.03
C ALA A 214 -5.61 27.28 -8.43
N VAL A 215 -6.82 27.15 -8.96
CA VAL A 215 -7.70 28.29 -9.30
C VAL A 215 -8.98 28.19 -8.50
N LYS A 216 -9.38 29.28 -7.84
CA LYS A 216 -10.57 29.31 -6.98
C LYS A 216 -11.80 28.80 -7.70
N GLY A 217 -12.55 27.90 -7.06
CA GLY A 217 -13.79 27.32 -7.57
C GLY A 217 -13.59 26.34 -8.74
N GLN A 218 -12.35 25.97 -9.08
CA GLN A 218 -12.04 25.06 -10.16
C GLN A 218 -11.37 23.80 -9.64
N PRO A 219 -11.76 22.60 -10.10
CA PRO A 219 -11.02 21.37 -9.81
C PRO A 219 -9.69 21.37 -10.56
N VAL A 220 -8.67 20.71 -9.98
CA VAL A 220 -7.41 20.47 -10.67
C VAL A 220 -7.39 19.05 -11.19
N THR A 221 -7.16 18.89 -12.50
CA THR A 221 -7.13 17.56 -13.15
C THR A 221 -5.76 17.32 -13.75
N PHE A 222 -5.16 16.19 -13.36
CA PHE A 222 -3.94 15.66 -13.97
C PHE A 222 -4.29 14.42 -14.77
N THR A 223 -3.72 14.31 -15.96
CA THR A 223 -3.88 13.12 -16.81
C THR A 223 -2.54 12.75 -17.40
N GLU A 224 -2.24 11.45 -17.42
CA GLU A 224 -1.14 10.89 -18.22
C GLU A 224 -1.64 9.71 -19.05
N GLU A 225 -1.01 9.48 -20.18
CA GLU A 225 -1.32 8.37 -21.07
C GLU A 225 -0.03 7.78 -21.63
N PHE A 226 0.09 6.45 -21.55
CA PHE A 226 1.24 5.70 -22.02
C PHE A 226 0.87 4.29 -22.47
N GLU A 227 1.78 3.66 -23.19
CA GLU A 227 1.72 2.23 -23.56
C GLU A 227 2.96 1.51 -23.07
N PHE A 228 2.83 0.24 -22.78
CA PHE A 228 3.94 -0.67 -22.48
C PHE A 228 3.54 -2.12 -22.69
N THR A 229 4.53 -3.00 -22.76
CA THR A 229 4.31 -4.45 -22.77
C THR A 229 4.69 -5.01 -21.40
N SER A 230 3.72 -5.64 -20.73
CA SER A 230 3.92 -6.38 -19.48
C SER A 230 4.16 -7.85 -19.77
N TYR A 231 5.09 -8.46 -19.01
CA TYR A 231 5.39 -9.88 -19.08
C TYR A 231 5.14 -10.53 -17.73
N GLY A 232 4.69 -11.78 -17.76
CA GLY A 232 4.77 -12.66 -16.60
C GLY A 232 6.21 -13.05 -16.33
N GLU A 233 6.57 -13.21 -15.07
CA GLU A 233 7.92 -13.62 -14.64
C GLU A 233 7.81 -14.76 -13.63
N TYR A 234 8.61 -15.81 -13.83
CA TYR A 234 8.64 -16.97 -12.95
C TYR A 234 10.06 -17.46 -12.72
N PHE A 235 10.38 -17.67 -11.46
CA PHE A 235 11.65 -18.22 -11.03
C PHE A 235 11.45 -19.62 -10.45
N ARG A 236 12.12 -20.61 -11.04
CA ARG A 236 12.04 -22.01 -10.62
C ARG A 236 13.24 -22.41 -9.77
N ASN A 237 13.04 -23.34 -8.85
CA ASN A 237 14.07 -23.98 -8.03
C ASN A 237 14.95 -22.96 -7.29
N LEU A 238 14.34 -21.91 -6.73
CA LEU A 238 15.08 -20.86 -6.02
C LEU A 238 15.81 -21.42 -4.80
N GLU A 239 15.25 -22.42 -4.13
CA GLU A 239 15.84 -23.09 -2.97
C GLU A 239 17.21 -23.71 -3.28
N ASP A 240 17.37 -24.29 -4.49
CA ASP A 240 18.61 -24.93 -4.93
C ASP A 240 19.64 -23.93 -5.47
N ARG A 241 19.21 -22.69 -5.71
CA ARG A 241 20.02 -21.63 -6.35
C ARG A 241 20.55 -20.59 -5.38
N VAL A 242 20.10 -20.64 -4.13
CA VAL A 242 20.52 -19.68 -3.09
C VAL A 242 22.01 -19.84 -2.81
N GLN A 243 22.71 -18.70 -2.82
CA GLN A 243 24.11 -18.61 -2.46
C GLN A 243 24.25 -17.93 -1.09
N PRO A 244 25.32 -18.23 -0.34
CA PRO A 244 25.61 -17.51 0.89
C PRO A 244 25.71 -16.00 0.65
N TYR A 245 25.22 -15.22 1.61
CA TYR A 245 25.32 -13.76 1.54
C TYR A 245 26.75 -13.28 1.62
N ASP A 246 27.16 -12.42 0.70
CA ASP A 246 28.35 -11.60 0.89
C ASP A 246 28.03 -10.41 1.79
N LYS A 247 28.30 -10.59 3.08
CA LYS A 247 28.02 -9.58 4.12
C LYS A 247 28.89 -8.32 4.02
N THR A 248 29.88 -8.32 3.13
CA THR A 248 30.77 -7.16 2.93
C THR A 248 30.16 -6.13 1.99
N THR A 249 29.21 -6.53 1.14
CA THR A 249 28.62 -5.68 0.11
C THR A 249 27.77 -4.55 0.70
N ALA A 250 27.74 -3.43 -0.01
CA ALA A 250 26.85 -2.32 0.32
C ALA A 250 25.38 -2.74 0.25
N LEU A 251 25.02 -3.59 -0.73
CA LEU A 251 23.67 -4.14 -0.90
C LEU A 251 23.21 -4.87 0.37
N TYR A 252 24.02 -5.84 0.85
CA TYR A 252 23.70 -6.57 2.10
C TYR A 252 23.52 -5.61 3.27
N LYS A 253 24.51 -4.75 3.53
CA LYS A 253 24.47 -3.80 4.65
C LYS A 253 23.25 -2.88 4.62
N THR A 254 22.90 -2.38 3.44
CA THR A 254 21.74 -1.49 3.28
C THR A 254 20.42 -2.21 3.56
N TYR A 255 20.22 -3.40 3.00
CA TYR A 255 18.92 -4.08 3.07
C TYR A 255 18.74 -4.98 4.29
N THR A 256 19.77 -5.21 5.09
CA THR A 256 19.68 -5.91 6.37
C THR A 256 19.80 -4.98 7.60
N ALA A 257 19.90 -3.68 7.39
CA ALA A 257 19.93 -2.69 8.46
C ALA A 257 18.52 -2.16 8.80
N GLU A 258 18.38 -1.70 10.05
CA GLU A 258 17.20 -0.93 10.43
C GLU A 258 17.16 0.40 9.66
N ARG A 259 15.95 0.84 9.32
CA ARG A 259 15.69 2.13 8.68
C ARG A 259 14.46 2.77 9.32
N GLU A 260 14.71 3.70 10.20
CA GLU A 260 13.64 4.48 10.82
C GLU A 260 12.79 5.15 9.75
N LYS A 261 11.49 5.14 9.85
CA LYS A 261 10.60 4.73 10.98
C LYS A 261 9.92 3.37 10.72
N HIS A 262 10.10 2.77 9.54
CA HIS A 262 9.28 1.65 9.06
C HIS A 262 9.95 0.29 9.21
N ILE A 263 11.28 0.26 9.26
CA ILE A 263 12.03 -1.00 9.40
C ILE A 263 12.81 -0.95 10.72
N ILE A 264 12.17 -1.42 11.78
CA ILE A 264 12.72 -1.48 13.13
C ILE A 264 12.64 -2.92 13.63
N PHE A 265 13.77 -3.47 14.08
CA PHE A 265 13.85 -4.85 14.57
C PHE A 265 13.50 -4.92 16.05
N THR A 266 12.21 -4.72 16.35
CA THR A 266 11.72 -4.80 17.72
C THR A 266 11.92 -6.20 18.30
N PRO A 267 11.98 -6.34 19.64
CA PRO A 267 12.06 -7.66 20.30
C PRO A 267 10.95 -8.60 19.82
N ARG A 268 9.71 -8.09 19.66
CA ARG A 268 8.58 -8.88 19.19
C ARG A 268 8.73 -9.37 17.76
N LEU A 269 9.24 -8.52 16.84
CA LEU A 269 9.50 -8.93 15.45
C LEU A 269 10.58 -10.01 15.37
N LYS A 270 11.64 -9.88 16.17
CA LYS A 270 12.70 -10.90 16.27
C LYS A 270 12.13 -12.23 16.75
N GLU A 271 11.39 -12.22 17.86
CA GLU A 271 10.72 -13.42 18.39
C GLU A 271 9.86 -14.13 17.37
N ILE A 272 9.03 -13.38 16.61
CA ILE A 272 8.20 -13.94 15.54
C ILE A 272 9.09 -14.53 14.43
N ALA A 273 10.08 -13.79 13.96
CA ALA A 273 10.97 -14.25 12.90
C ALA A 273 11.73 -15.52 13.32
N ASP A 274 12.30 -15.54 14.50
CA ASP A 274 13.04 -16.68 15.06
C ASP A 274 12.14 -17.91 15.19
N SER A 275 10.90 -17.72 15.66
CA SER A 275 9.91 -18.80 15.77
C SER A 275 9.54 -19.40 14.41
N LEU A 276 9.32 -18.55 13.40
CA LEU A 276 8.91 -18.97 12.05
C LEU A 276 10.04 -19.64 11.27
N THR A 277 11.28 -19.30 11.56
CA THR A 277 12.45 -19.78 10.83
C THR A 277 13.26 -20.84 11.59
N ALA A 278 12.79 -21.25 12.76
CA ALA A 278 13.45 -22.25 13.58
C ALA A 278 13.70 -23.57 12.83
N GLY A 279 14.97 -24.01 12.77
CA GLY A 279 15.37 -25.23 12.06
C GLY A 279 15.41 -25.12 10.52
N ILE A 280 15.28 -23.90 9.97
CA ILE A 280 15.38 -23.66 8.53
C ILE A 280 16.68 -22.93 8.22
N ASP A 281 17.62 -23.60 7.59
CA ASP A 281 18.93 -23.01 7.25
C ASP A 281 18.92 -22.24 5.93
N ASN A 282 18.05 -22.62 4.97
CA ASN A 282 17.99 -22.02 3.65
C ASN A 282 17.28 -20.65 3.71
N PRO A 283 17.94 -19.53 3.34
CA PRO A 283 17.34 -18.19 3.45
C PRO A 283 16.08 -18.00 2.60
N TYR A 284 15.98 -18.66 1.46
CA TYR A 284 14.77 -18.62 0.64
C TYR A 284 13.59 -19.30 1.36
N LEU A 285 13.82 -20.46 1.98
CA LEU A 285 12.80 -21.15 2.74
C LEU A 285 12.40 -20.38 4.00
N GLN A 286 13.35 -19.69 4.64
CA GLN A 286 13.04 -18.74 5.74
C GLN A 286 12.12 -17.62 5.27
N ALA A 287 12.46 -16.96 4.15
CA ALA A 287 11.61 -15.92 3.56
C ALA A 287 10.23 -16.45 3.16
N LYS A 288 10.16 -17.66 2.59
CA LYS A 288 8.90 -18.33 2.25
C LYS A 288 8.04 -18.63 3.48
N ALA A 289 8.64 -19.09 4.57
CA ALA A 289 7.91 -19.33 5.82
C ALA A 289 7.30 -18.04 6.39
N ILE A 290 8.07 -16.96 6.42
CA ILE A 290 7.59 -15.64 6.84
C ILE A 290 6.48 -15.14 5.91
N PHE A 291 6.66 -15.21 4.59
CA PHE A 291 5.66 -14.80 3.61
C PHE A 291 4.34 -15.58 3.80
N THR A 292 4.41 -16.90 3.91
CA THR A 292 3.22 -17.76 4.11
C THR A 292 2.50 -17.42 5.40
N TRP A 293 3.26 -17.11 6.47
CA TRP A 293 2.66 -16.70 7.73
C TRP A 293 1.95 -15.33 7.59
N ILE A 294 2.57 -14.37 6.93
CA ILE A 294 1.96 -13.06 6.67
C ILE A 294 0.68 -13.23 5.84
N ASP A 295 0.73 -13.98 4.75
CA ASP A 295 -0.40 -14.23 3.87
C ASP A 295 -1.59 -14.87 4.61
N GLY A 296 -1.31 -15.84 5.50
CA GLY A 296 -2.34 -16.51 6.28
C GLY A 296 -2.91 -15.68 7.45
N ASN A 297 -2.18 -14.71 7.97
CA ASN A 297 -2.58 -13.97 9.18
C ASN A 297 -3.02 -12.52 8.91
N PHE A 298 -2.70 -11.96 7.76
CA PHE A 298 -3.03 -10.58 7.38
C PHE A 298 -3.79 -10.56 6.06
N PRO A 299 -5.05 -10.96 6.03
CA PRO A 299 -5.84 -10.94 4.81
C PRO A 299 -5.97 -9.52 4.30
N TRP A 300 -5.80 -9.35 3.00
CA TRP A 300 -6.05 -8.08 2.34
C TRP A 300 -7.54 -7.73 2.39
N ALA A 301 -7.89 -6.59 3.01
CA ALA A 301 -9.26 -6.13 3.17
C ALA A 301 -9.43 -4.65 2.78
#